data_978076577e5b383b79a9c38072da2ed2
#
_entry.id   978076577e5b383b79a9c38072da2ed2
#
_cell.length_a   1.000
_cell.length_b   1.000
_cell.length_c   1.000
_cell.angle_alpha   90.00
_cell.angle_beta   90.00
_cell.angle_gamma   90.00
#
_symmetry.space_group_name_H-M   'P 1'
#
loop_
_entity.id
_entity.type
_entity.pdbx_description
1 polymer ?
#
loop_
_entity_poly.entity_id
_entity_poly.type
_entity_poly.pdbx_seq_one_letter_code
_entity_poly.pdbx_strand_id
1 'polypeptide(L)'
;MTRVLFVSAEATPYAQTGGLGEVCGSLPKQLAQLGCEVRLLLPAYGALKARLPNLLHARTLQVAGHPEPCTLLTLTLEPGLELWLLDAPRFFDRPGGPYTDEAGRDWHDNPHRFACFSRAAAQLAVSPEWRADVVHCHDWQTGLVPAWLKREPAPPASVFTIHNLAYPGRCDRSTFEQLGLPSEWWDWQRLEFHDSCAFIKGGLVYADRLTTVSPTYAQEILTPALGQGLDGLLRHRATDLHGILNGIDDAVWNPAQDGYLHAPFGAEQWAARAANKAFLQHRFELSVDPHRCLLGVVSRLTDQKGIDLLLAALRDPATAELQCVLLGSGDPWLEHAIRALAQEFPRRIAAHFGYDTALSHQVFASADAFVMPSRFEPCGLSQFYSLRYGAVPVVRRTGGLADSVFEGEDGNGFVFDDASTPALLAALQRMHERYRDRSRWQALQARGMAADFSWTLSARAYLAIYDSLL
;
A
#
# COMPACT_ATOMS: atom_id res chain seq x y z
N MET A 1 12.87 -5.20 26.01
CA MET A 1 11.77 -4.66 25.17
C MET A 1 12.43 -3.81 24.12
N THR A 2 12.29 -4.21 22.85
CA THR A 2 12.93 -3.53 21.71
C THR A 2 12.22 -2.22 21.41
N ARG A 3 12.96 -1.11 21.39
CA ARG A 3 12.42 0.23 21.08
C ARG A 3 12.55 0.51 19.60
N VAL A 4 11.41 0.66 18.94
CA VAL A 4 11.32 0.86 17.49
C VAL A 4 10.83 2.26 17.16
N LEU A 5 11.64 3.07 16.49
CA LEU A 5 11.18 4.28 15.82
C LEU A 5 10.70 3.89 14.42
N PHE A 6 9.40 3.90 14.23
CA PHE A 6 8.74 3.56 12.98
C PHE A 6 8.44 4.84 12.21
N VAL A 7 9.14 5.08 11.11
CA VAL A 7 9.13 6.36 10.38
C VAL A 7 8.42 6.20 9.06
N SER A 8 7.32 6.93 8.88
CA SER A 8 6.53 6.89 7.64
C SER A 8 5.96 8.26 7.27
N ALA A 9 5.65 8.44 5.99
CA ALA A 9 4.89 9.59 5.52
C ALA A 9 3.37 9.39 5.63
N GLU A 10 2.93 8.15 5.74
CA GLU A 10 1.52 7.76 5.81
C GLU A 10 1.30 6.72 6.91
N ALA A 11 0.14 6.77 7.55
CA ALA A 11 -0.41 5.71 8.37
C ALA A 11 -1.92 5.94 8.55
N THR A 12 -2.75 4.93 8.32
CA THR A 12 -4.18 4.98 8.63
C THR A 12 -4.43 5.04 10.14
N PRO A 13 -5.42 5.78 10.62
CA PRO A 13 -6.36 6.65 9.88
C PRO A 13 -5.88 8.10 9.72
N TYR A 14 -4.60 8.39 9.93
CA TYR A 14 -4.05 9.75 10.04
C TYR A 14 -3.80 10.38 8.67
N ALA A 15 -3.09 9.68 7.80
CA ALA A 15 -2.78 10.09 6.44
C ALA A 15 -2.69 8.85 5.54
N GLN A 16 -3.33 8.90 4.37
CA GLN A 16 -3.34 7.77 3.44
C GLN A 16 -3.50 8.25 1.99
N THR A 17 -2.69 7.69 1.11
CA THR A 17 -2.85 7.79 -0.35
C THR A 17 -2.81 6.42 -1.03
N GLY A 18 -2.34 5.39 -0.33
CA GLY A 18 -2.20 4.04 -0.87
C GLY A 18 -1.91 2.97 0.17
N GLY A 19 -1.35 1.85 -0.27
CA GLY A 19 -1.06 0.70 0.60
C GLY A 19 -0.04 0.98 1.70
N LEU A 20 0.85 1.97 1.52
CA LEU A 20 1.79 2.41 2.56
C LEU A 20 1.05 2.80 3.85
N GLY A 21 -0.03 3.59 3.72
CA GLY A 21 -0.84 4.02 4.85
C GLY A 21 -1.44 2.85 5.64
N GLU A 22 -1.97 1.84 4.94
CA GLU A 22 -2.54 0.63 5.57
C GLU A 22 -1.49 -0.15 6.37
N VAL A 23 -0.32 -0.39 5.77
CA VAL A 23 0.78 -1.10 6.41
C VAL A 23 1.24 -0.35 7.66
N CYS A 24 1.51 0.96 7.54
CA CYS A 24 2.03 1.77 8.62
C CYS A 24 0.98 2.12 9.69
N GLY A 25 -0.31 1.92 9.40
CA GLY A 25 -1.39 2.00 10.39
C GLY A 25 -1.57 0.71 11.20
N SER A 26 -1.17 -0.44 10.65
CA SER A 26 -1.44 -1.76 11.24
C SER A 26 -0.21 -2.44 11.85
N LEU A 27 0.92 -2.47 11.13
CA LEU A 27 2.14 -3.14 11.60
C LEU A 27 2.67 -2.61 12.95
N PRO A 28 2.70 -1.28 13.23
CA PRO A 28 3.14 -0.77 14.53
C PRO A 28 2.32 -1.30 15.71
N LYS A 29 1.01 -1.46 15.55
CA LYS A 29 0.11 -2.04 16.56
C LYS A 29 0.48 -3.48 16.87
N GLN A 30 0.69 -4.29 15.83
CA GLN A 30 1.08 -5.69 16.00
C GLN A 30 2.46 -5.84 16.64
N LEU A 31 3.43 -4.99 16.28
CA LEU A 31 4.75 -4.98 16.93
C LEU A 31 4.65 -4.62 18.41
N ALA A 32 3.80 -3.67 18.78
CA ALA A 32 3.54 -3.33 20.19
C ALA A 32 2.89 -4.51 20.94
N GLN A 33 1.93 -5.20 20.34
CA GLN A 33 1.31 -6.40 20.90
C GLN A 33 2.30 -7.57 21.06
N LEU A 34 3.32 -7.63 20.22
CA LEU A 34 4.42 -8.59 20.32
C LEU A 34 5.51 -8.16 21.32
N GLY A 35 5.32 -7.06 22.03
CA GLY A 35 6.19 -6.62 23.12
C GLY A 35 7.27 -5.61 22.71
N CYS A 36 7.19 -4.97 21.56
CA CYS A 36 8.00 -3.80 21.24
C CYS A 36 7.46 -2.54 21.89
N GLU A 37 8.34 -1.58 22.16
CA GLU A 37 7.96 -0.19 22.44
C GLU A 37 8.08 0.61 21.15
N VAL A 38 6.95 0.99 20.54
CA VAL A 38 6.91 1.59 19.21
C VAL A 38 6.57 3.08 19.30
N ARG A 39 7.34 3.90 18.59
CA ARG A 39 7.02 5.31 18.30
C ARG A 39 6.77 5.43 16.81
N LEU A 40 5.50 5.66 16.43
CA LEU A 40 5.10 5.90 15.04
C LEU A 40 5.26 7.38 14.72
N LEU A 41 6.31 7.71 13.94
CA LEU A 41 6.60 9.09 13.55
C LEU A 41 6.02 9.42 12.18
N LEU A 42 5.16 10.44 12.14
CA LEU A 42 4.52 10.98 10.94
C LEU A 42 4.74 12.49 10.83
N PRO A 43 4.64 13.09 9.62
CA PRO A 43 4.44 14.54 9.48
C PRO A 43 3.08 14.98 10.02
N ALA A 44 3.02 16.13 10.69
CA ALA A 44 1.78 16.73 11.15
C ALA A 44 1.06 17.47 10.02
N TYR A 45 0.42 16.74 9.11
CA TYR A 45 -0.34 17.33 7.99
C TYR A 45 -1.50 18.20 8.48
N GLY A 46 -1.83 19.26 7.73
CA GLY A 46 -2.69 20.36 8.14
C GLY A 46 -3.95 19.99 8.94
N ALA A 47 -4.86 19.22 8.35
CA ALA A 47 -6.09 18.83 9.02
C ALA A 47 -5.91 17.82 10.18
N LEU A 48 -4.74 17.21 10.34
CA LEU A 48 -4.53 16.13 11.30
C LEU A 48 -4.55 16.65 12.74
N LYS A 49 -3.90 17.77 13.02
CA LYS A 49 -3.86 18.39 14.36
C LYS A 49 -5.26 18.70 14.89
N ALA A 50 -6.15 19.21 14.03
CA ALA A 50 -7.53 19.54 14.42
C ALA A 50 -8.40 18.30 14.70
N ARG A 51 -8.06 17.16 14.12
CA ARG A 51 -8.79 15.89 14.29
C ARG A 51 -8.33 15.07 15.49
N LEU A 52 -7.16 15.39 16.05
CA LEU A 52 -6.59 14.64 17.18
C LEU A 52 -6.66 15.47 18.46
N PRO A 53 -7.68 15.26 19.30
CA PRO A 53 -7.71 15.84 20.63
C PRO A 53 -6.60 15.23 21.48
N ASN A 54 -6.13 15.97 22.48
CA ASN A 54 -5.14 15.53 23.47
C ASN A 54 -3.70 15.33 22.94
N LEU A 55 -3.35 15.95 21.81
CA LEU A 55 -1.95 16.05 21.42
C LEU A 55 -1.16 16.85 22.46
N LEU A 56 -0.05 16.29 22.90
CA LEU A 56 0.85 16.93 23.84
C LEU A 56 2.05 17.52 23.10
N HIS A 57 2.41 18.77 23.44
CA HIS A 57 3.68 19.35 23.02
C HIS A 57 4.80 18.69 23.82
N ALA A 58 5.56 17.79 23.21
CA ALA A 58 6.65 17.11 23.91
C ALA A 58 7.92 17.97 23.98
N ARG A 59 8.35 18.49 22.82
CA ARG A 59 9.53 19.36 22.74
C ARG A 59 9.64 20.12 21.44
N THR A 60 10.48 21.17 21.44
CA THR A 60 10.92 21.89 20.25
C THR A 60 12.23 21.28 19.73
N LEU A 61 12.33 21.11 18.43
CA LEU A 61 13.48 20.54 17.72
C LEU A 61 14.09 21.59 16.80
N GLN A 62 15.38 21.84 16.92
CA GLN A 62 16.12 22.57 15.88
C GLN A 62 16.65 21.55 14.87
N VAL A 63 16.03 21.48 13.72
CA VAL A 63 16.45 20.58 12.65
C VAL A 63 17.53 21.24 11.81
N ALA A 64 18.69 20.62 11.70
CA ALA A 64 19.81 21.18 10.94
C ALA A 64 19.42 21.36 9.45
N GLY A 65 19.71 22.56 8.90
CA GLY A 65 19.31 22.92 7.54
C GLY A 65 17.87 23.44 7.41
N HIS A 66 17.12 23.50 8.52
CA HIS A 66 15.79 24.11 8.56
C HIS A 66 15.82 25.40 9.40
N PRO A 67 15.40 26.54 8.85
CA PRO A 67 15.55 27.84 9.53
C PRO A 67 14.63 28.00 10.75
N GLU A 68 13.50 27.34 10.74
CA GLU A 68 12.49 27.44 11.78
C GLU A 68 12.52 26.18 12.67
N PRO A 69 12.29 26.33 13.99
CA PRO A 69 12.17 25.17 14.87
C PRO A 69 10.92 24.36 14.54
N CYS A 70 11.05 23.04 14.60
CA CYS A 70 9.93 22.11 14.50
C CYS A 70 9.44 21.73 15.91
N THR A 71 8.19 21.31 16.02
CA THR A 71 7.63 20.81 17.28
C THR A 71 7.37 19.30 17.17
N LEU A 72 7.77 18.55 18.19
CA LEU A 72 7.32 17.18 18.37
C LEU A 72 6.02 17.17 19.19
N LEU A 73 4.94 16.71 18.58
CA LEU A 73 3.66 16.45 19.23
C LEU A 73 3.52 14.95 19.45
N THR A 74 2.94 14.54 20.59
CA THR A 74 2.82 13.13 20.95
C THR A 74 1.40 12.80 21.40
N LEU A 75 1.00 11.53 21.17
CA LEU A 75 -0.27 10.97 21.60
C LEU A 75 -0.10 9.48 21.88
N THR A 76 -0.40 9.03 23.10
CA THR A 76 -0.46 7.60 23.40
C THR A 76 -1.68 6.99 22.72
N LEU A 77 -1.49 5.98 21.88
CA LEU A 77 -2.54 5.28 21.17
C LEU A 77 -3.02 4.05 21.94
N GLU A 78 -2.08 3.23 22.39
CA GLU A 78 -2.30 2.02 23.19
C GLU A 78 -1.03 1.67 23.98
N PRO A 79 -1.07 0.73 24.92
CA PRO A 79 0.13 0.32 25.64
C PRO A 79 1.24 -0.13 24.67
N GLY A 80 2.42 0.48 24.80
CA GLY A 80 3.56 0.20 23.94
C GLY A 80 3.56 0.90 22.58
N LEU A 81 2.50 1.66 22.23
CA LEU A 81 2.43 2.41 20.97
C LEU A 81 2.10 3.88 21.21
N GLU A 82 2.95 4.76 20.72
CA GLU A 82 2.76 6.20 20.76
C GLU A 82 2.89 6.80 19.35
N LEU A 83 1.97 7.70 19.01
CA LEU A 83 2.05 8.52 17.82
C LEU A 83 2.91 9.74 18.10
N TRP A 84 3.90 9.94 17.25
CA TRP A 84 4.74 11.12 17.20
C TRP A 84 4.46 11.89 15.91
N LEU A 85 4.17 13.18 16.03
CA LEU A 85 3.94 14.05 14.87
C LEU A 85 5.01 15.13 14.81
N LEU A 86 5.72 15.20 13.70
CA LEU A 86 6.64 16.31 13.42
C LEU A 86 5.83 17.49 12.88
N ASP A 87 5.59 18.48 13.71
CA ASP A 87 4.94 19.73 13.34
C ASP A 87 5.99 20.73 12.81
N ALA A 88 6.01 20.85 11.49
CA ALA A 88 6.77 21.84 10.74
C ALA A 88 5.77 22.57 9.81
N PRO A 89 5.07 23.62 10.31
CA PRO A 89 3.90 24.20 9.65
C PRO A 89 4.18 24.66 8.22
N ARG A 90 5.35 25.24 7.98
CA ARG A 90 5.78 25.66 6.64
C ARG A 90 5.68 24.53 5.62
N PHE A 91 5.95 23.29 6.02
CA PHE A 91 6.02 22.12 5.15
C PHE A 91 4.75 21.29 5.15
N PHE A 92 4.10 21.14 6.30
CA PHE A 92 3.06 20.13 6.45
C PHE A 92 1.68 20.69 6.79
N ASP A 93 1.59 21.96 7.26
CA ASP A 93 0.30 22.61 7.55
C ASP A 93 -0.24 23.29 6.29
N ARG A 94 -0.69 22.48 5.34
CA ARG A 94 -1.17 22.91 4.03
C ARG A 94 -2.43 22.17 3.64
N PRO A 95 -3.32 22.77 2.82
CA PRO A 95 -4.46 22.05 2.24
C PRO A 95 -3.98 21.05 1.17
N GLY A 96 -4.77 20.02 0.92
CA GLY A 96 -4.44 18.96 -0.05
C GLY A 96 -3.98 17.66 0.61
N GLY A 97 -3.32 16.82 -0.16
CA GLY A 97 -2.83 15.50 0.27
C GLY A 97 -1.42 15.51 0.86
N PRO A 98 -0.94 14.36 1.33
CA PRO A 98 0.43 14.21 1.83
C PRO A 98 1.51 14.66 0.84
N TYR A 99 1.28 14.52 -0.47
CA TYR A 99 2.25 14.80 -1.53
C TYR A 99 1.81 15.85 -2.52
N THR A 100 0.51 16.12 -2.60
CA THR A 100 -0.10 16.92 -3.66
C THR A 100 -0.92 18.08 -3.11
N ASP A 101 -1.07 19.14 -3.92
CA ASP A 101 -1.99 20.22 -3.66
C ASP A 101 -3.47 19.79 -3.87
N GLU A 102 -4.41 20.69 -3.65
CA GLU A 102 -5.85 20.46 -3.85
C GLU A 102 -6.22 20.14 -5.31
N ALA A 103 -5.36 20.51 -6.27
CA ALA A 103 -5.53 20.19 -7.68
C ALA A 103 -4.90 18.84 -8.07
N GLY A 104 -4.34 18.09 -7.10
CA GLY A 104 -3.68 16.81 -7.32
C GLY A 104 -2.28 16.91 -7.93
N ARG A 105 -1.67 18.09 -7.98
CA ARG A 105 -0.30 18.28 -8.48
C ARG A 105 0.70 18.11 -7.36
N ASP A 106 1.81 17.45 -7.62
CA ASP A 106 2.89 17.28 -6.63
C ASP A 106 3.38 18.63 -6.12
N TRP A 107 3.58 18.72 -4.80
CA TRP A 107 4.25 19.85 -4.21
C TRP A 107 5.69 19.95 -4.73
N HIS A 108 6.06 21.08 -5.32
CA HIS A 108 7.39 21.31 -5.88
C HIS A 108 8.51 21.21 -4.85
N ASP A 109 8.19 21.44 -3.57
CA ASP A 109 9.12 21.38 -2.44
C ASP A 109 9.07 20.04 -1.68
N ASN A 110 8.49 18.99 -2.26
CA ASN A 110 8.51 17.64 -1.66
C ASN A 110 9.92 17.18 -1.24
N PRO A 111 11.00 17.44 -2.01
CA PRO A 111 12.35 17.11 -1.54
C PRO A 111 12.73 17.83 -0.24
N HIS A 112 12.41 19.12 -0.09
CA HIS A 112 12.69 19.89 1.13
C HIS A 112 11.87 19.38 2.32
N ARG A 113 10.60 19.08 2.11
CA ARG A 113 9.69 18.55 3.13
C ARG A 113 10.21 17.26 3.73
N PHE A 114 10.54 16.30 2.88
CA PHE A 114 10.95 14.96 3.33
C PHE A 114 12.44 14.88 3.69
N ALA A 115 13.30 15.79 3.22
CA ALA A 115 14.65 15.96 3.76
C ALA A 115 14.62 16.47 5.22
N CYS A 116 13.77 17.48 5.50
CA CYS A 116 13.55 17.96 6.88
C CYS A 116 13.00 16.85 7.78
N PHE A 117 11.98 16.12 7.33
CA PHE A 117 11.38 15.00 8.05
C PHE A 117 12.40 13.90 8.37
N SER A 118 13.18 13.48 7.36
CA SER A 118 14.22 12.47 7.53
C SER A 118 15.31 12.92 8.51
N ARG A 119 15.72 14.20 8.46
CA ARG A 119 16.73 14.74 9.38
C ARG A 119 16.21 14.77 10.82
N ALA A 120 14.96 15.22 11.02
CA ALA A 120 14.31 15.20 12.32
C ALA A 120 14.17 13.78 12.88
N ALA A 121 13.77 12.82 12.05
CA ALA A 121 13.65 11.40 12.44
C ALA A 121 14.99 10.84 12.92
N ALA A 122 16.08 11.11 12.21
CA ALA A 122 17.42 10.67 12.63
C ALA A 122 17.85 11.29 13.97
N GLN A 123 17.57 12.58 14.20
CA GLN A 123 17.83 13.24 15.49
C GLN A 123 17.00 12.66 16.63
N LEU A 124 15.71 12.35 16.36
CA LEU A 124 14.81 11.74 17.35
C LEU A 124 15.25 10.33 17.72
N ALA A 125 15.76 9.56 16.75
CA ALA A 125 16.20 8.19 16.95
C ALA A 125 17.35 8.04 17.97
N VAL A 126 18.22 9.04 18.06
CA VAL A 126 19.37 9.05 18.97
C VAL A 126 19.19 9.92 20.21
N SER A 127 17.96 10.40 20.43
CA SER A 127 17.65 11.30 21.54
C SER A 127 17.88 10.63 22.90
N PRO A 128 18.51 11.34 23.88
CA PRO A 128 18.76 10.78 25.20
C PRO A 128 17.49 10.39 25.97
N GLU A 129 16.39 11.10 25.76
CA GLU A 129 15.13 10.87 26.48
C GLU A 129 14.46 9.55 26.05
N TRP A 130 14.60 9.20 24.78
CA TRP A 130 14.14 7.93 24.24
C TRP A 130 14.99 7.56 23.03
N ARG A 131 15.93 6.67 23.22
CA ARG A 131 16.81 6.19 22.16
C ARG A 131 16.22 4.94 21.53
N ALA A 132 16.07 4.93 20.21
CA ALA A 132 15.65 3.74 19.48
C ALA A 132 16.76 2.66 19.51
N ASP A 133 16.35 1.39 19.54
CA ASP A 133 17.22 0.26 19.25
C ASP A 133 17.20 -0.04 17.74
N VAL A 134 16.02 0.11 17.12
CA VAL A 134 15.80 -0.06 15.67
C VAL A 134 15.05 1.17 15.12
N VAL A 135 15.47 1.65 13.95
CA VAL A 135 14.74 2.65 13.16
C VAL A 135 14.23 1.97 11.89
N HIS A 136 12.90 1.88 11.75
CA HIS A 136 12.26 1.28 10.61
C HIS A 136 11.68 2.35 9.69
N CYS A 137 12.24 2.48 8.50
CA CYS A 137 11.94 3.52 7.52
C CYS A 137 11.16 2.95 6.33
N HIS A 138 10.27 3.77 5.75
CA HIS A 138 9.34 3.32 4.71
C HIS A 138 9.36 4.25 3.50
N ASP A 139 9.69 3.70 2.33
CA ASP A 139 9.74 4.34 1.02
C ASP A 139 10.64 5.59 0.95
N TRP A 140 10.65 6.25 -0.21
CA TRP A 140 11.54 7.36 -0.52
C TRP A 140 11.45 8.54 0.44
N GLN A 141 10.29 8.77 1.03
CA GLN A 141 10.05 9.88 1.95
C GLN A 141 10.92 9.80 3.21
N THR A 142 11.35 8.60 3.56
CA THR A 142 12.21 8.32 4.72
C THR A 142 13.61 7.83 4.31
N GLY A 143 13.89 7.81 3.01
CA GLY A 143 15.11 7.23 2.46
C GLY A 143 16.41 7.88 2.94
N LEU A 144 16.39 9.15 3.35
CA LEU A 144 17.57 9.82 3.89
C LEU A 144 17.84 9.51 5.38
N VAL A 145 16.89 8.89 6.11
CA VAL A 145 17.06 8.58 7.53
C VAL A 145 18.26 7.66 7.76
N PRO A 146 18.40 6.50 7.08
CA PRO A 146 19.55 5.62 7.27
C PRO A 146 20.89 6.30 6.93
N ALA A 147 20.92 7.16 5.91
CA ALA A 147 22.12 7.91 5.55
C ALA A 147 22.57 8.87 6.66
N TRP A 148 21.62 9.56 7.30
CA TRP A 148 21.92 10.42 8.44
C TRP A 148 22.34 9.63 9.68
N LEU A 149 21.71 8.49 9.96
CA LEU A 149 22.06 7.62 11.09
C LEU A 149 23.53 7.14 10.98
N LYS A 150 24.00 6.81 9.78
CA LYS A 150 25.42 6.39 9.59
C LYS A 150 26.45 7.50 9.89
N ARG A 151 26.04 8.73 10.13
CA ARG A 151 26.91 9.82 10.60
C ARG A 151 26.94 9.96 12.12
N GLU A 152 26.09 9.26 12.82
CA GLU A 152 26.08 9.24 14.28
C GLU A 152 27.19 8.33 14.84
N PRO A 153 27.82 8.68 15.96
CA PRO A 153 28.93 7.88 16.54
C PRO A 153 28.51 6.45 16.93
N ALA A 154 27.27 6.28 17.33
CA ALA A 154 26.69 4.98 17.71
C ALA A 154 25.24 4.92 17.20
N PRO A 155 25.02 4.64 15.92
CA PRO A 155 23.67 4.64 15.35
C PRO A 155 22.86 3.47 15.87
N PRO A 156 21.53 3.62 16.02
CA PRO A 156 20.64 2.47 16.13
C PRO A 156 20.67 1.63 14.84
N ALA A 157 20.25 0.38 14.94
CA ALA A 157 20.06 -0.46 13.75
C ALA A 157 18.96 0.12 12.85
N SER A 158 19.08 -0.06 11.54
CA SER A 158 18.16 0.51 10.56
C SER A 158 17.59 -0.55 9.61
N VAL A 159 16.28 -0.52 9.43
CA VAL A 159 15.53 -1.32 8.45
C VAL A 159 14.84 -0.37 7.48
N PHE A 160 14.91 -0.68 6.19
CA PHE A 160 14.28 0.12 5.15
C PHE A 160 13.34 -0.75 4.31
N THR A 161 12.03 -0.42 4.32
CA THR A 161 11.01 -1.12 3.54
C THR A 161 10.71 -0.40 2.24
N ILE A 162 10.80 -1.15 1.14
CA ILE A 162 10.40 -0.74 -0.20
C ILE A 162 8.94 -1.18 -0.41
N HIS A 163 8.00 -0.21 -0.46
CA HIS A 163 6.61 -0.51 -0.80
C HIS A 163 6.37 -0.44 -2.31
N ASN A 164 6.99 0.54 -2.99
CA ASN A 164 6.93 0.62 -4.44
C ASN A 164 8.18 1.33 -5.00
N LEU A 165 9.04 0.56 -5.64
CA LEU A 165 10.31 1.05 -6.21
C LEU A 165 10.12 2.07 -7.36
N ALA A 166 8.93 2.14 -7.95
CA ALA A 166 8.62 3.09 -9.02
C ALA A 166 8.64 4.57 -8.56
N TYR A 167 8.68 4.83 -7.24
CA TYR A 167 8.73 6.17 -6.66
C TYR A 167 10.07 6.42 -5.99
N PRO A 168 11.10 6.91 -6.71
CA PRO A 168 12.46 7.06 -6.16
C PRO A 168 12.66 8.33 -5.31
N GLY A 169 11.76 9.31 -5.37
CA GLY A 169 11.92 10.61 -4.69
C GLY A 169 13.10 11.40 -5.26
N ARG A 170 12.98 11.86 -6.51
CA ARG A 170 14.06 12.55 -7.22
C ARG A 170 14.11 14.04 -6.96
N CYS A 171 15.32 14.61 -6.95
CA CYS A 171 15.56 16.04 -7.07
C CYS A 171 16.83 16.30 -7.90
N ASP A 172 16.89 17.51 -8.50
CA ASP A 172 18.03 17.94 -9.28
C ASP A 172 19.23 18.34 -8.39
N ARG A 173 20.37 18.61 -9.02
CA ARG A 173 21.60 19.02 -8.33
C ARG A 173 21.43 20.30 -7.53
N SER A 174 20.73 21.29 -8.07
CA SER A 174 20.49 22.56 -7.39
C SER A 174 19.68 22.36 -6.10
N THR A 175 18.63 21.55 -6.17
CA THR A 175 17.84 21.19 -4.99
C THR A 175 18.67 20.41 -3.98
N PHE A 176 19.46 19.43 -4.41
CA PHE A 176 20.37 18.67 -3.53
C PHE A 176 21.31 19.61 -2.73
N GLU A 177 21.89 20.62 -3.38
CA GLU A 177 22.76 21.62 -2.74
C GLU A 177 21.98 22.50 -1.75
N GLN A 178 20.76 22.91 -2.09
CA GLN A 178 19.86 23.69 -1.23
C GLN A 178 19.45 22.91 0.04
N LEU A 179 19.33 21.59 -0.06
CA LEU A 179 19.01 20.72 1.07
C LEU A 179 20.14 20.63 2.09
N GLY A 180 21.32 21.16 1.80
CA GLY A 180 22.50 21.07 2.67
C GLY A 180 22.97 19.64 2.91
N LEU A 181 22.72 18.74 1.95
CA LEU A 181 23.23 17.37 2.02
C LEU A 181 24.75 17.34 1.83
N PRO A 182 25.46 16.42 2.47
CA PRO A 182 26.90 16.28 2.28
C PRO A 182 27.26 16.11 0.81
N SER A 183 28.19 16.91 0.30
CA SER A 183 28.57 16.92 -1.13
C SER A 183 29.05 15.56 -1.62
N GLU A 184 29.67 14.78 -0.74
CA GLU A 184 30.11 13.41 -1.01
C GLU A 184 28.95 12.45 -1.27
N TRP A 185 27.70 12.81 -0.93
CA TRP A 185 26.54 11.99 -1.25
C TRP A 185 26.07 12.14 -2.71
N TRP A 186 26.55 13.17 -3.41
CA TRP A 186 26.36 13.25 -4.86
C TRP A 186 27.37 12.35 -5.58
N ASP A 187 27.17 11.07 -5.45
CA ASP A 187 27.99 10.02 -6.01
C ASP A 187 27.10 8.85 -6.43
N TRP A 188 27.43 8.21 -7.57
CA TRP A 188 26.61 7.14 -8.13
C TRP A 188 26.51 5.91 -7.20
N GLN A 189 27.45 5.69 -6.32
CA GLN A 189 27.41 4.65 -5.28
C GLN A 189 26.54 5.06 -4.08
N ARG A 190 26.06 6.29 -4.02
CA ARG A 190 25.32 6.86 -2.88
C ARG A 190 23.94 7.35 -3.30
N LEU A 191 23.70 8.64 -3.44
CA LEU A 191 22.38 9.20 -3.73
C LEU A 191 22.18 9.62 -5.18
N GLU A 192 23.28 9.84 -5.95
CA GLU A 192 23.15 10.22 -7.36
C GLU A 192 22.54 9.07 -8.17
N PHE A 193 21.61 9.39 -9.06
CA PHE A 193 20.90 8.46 -9.89
C PHE A 193 20.46 9.12 -11.20
N HIS A 194 21.22 8.87 -12.30
CA HIS A 194 20.98 9.44 -13.62
C HIS A 194 20.85 10.98 -13.60
N ASP A 195 21.92 11.65 -13.19
CA ASP A 195 22.04 13.11 -13.06
C ASP A 195 21.01 13.76 -12.12
N SER A 196 20.40 12.99 -11.22
CA SER A 196 19.53 13.46 -10.15
C SER A 196 19.93 12.83 -8.80
N CYS A 197 19.42 13.35 -7.71
CA CYS A 197 19.44 12.68 -6.42
C CYS A 197 18.18 11.82 -6.29
N ALA A 198 18.30 10.59 -5.78
CA ALA A 198 17.17 9.72 -5.47
C ALA A 198 17.18 9.36 -3.98
N PHE A 199 16.15 9.81 -3.23
CA PHE A 199 16.07 9.61 -1.78
C PHE A 199 15.99 8.14 -1.41
N ILE A 200 15.30 7.32 -2.22
CA ILE A 200 15.19 5.88 -1.99
C ILE A 200 16.56 5.21 -1.93
N LYS A 201 17.55 5.71 -2.71
CA LYS A 201 18.93 5.19 -2.66
C LYS A 201 19.57 5.36 -1.28
N GLY A 202 19.22 6.40 -0.54
CA GLY A 202 19.69 6.55 0.84
C GLY A 202 19.28 5.36 1.71
N GLY A 203 18.03 4.92 1.61
CA GLY A 203 17.57 3.68 2.26
C GLY A 203 18.30 2.44 1.75
N LEU A 204 18.36 2.27 0.42
CA LEU A 204 18.94 1.09 -0.22
C LEU A 204 20.45 0.93 0.05
N VAL A 205 21.18 2.03 0.13
CA VAL A 205 22.65 2.03 0.35
C VAL A 205 23.01 1.90 1.82
N TYR A 206 22.28 2.63 2.70
CA TYR A 206 22.76 2.86 4.07
C TYR A 206 22.02 2.06 5.15
N ALA A 207 20.83 1.49 4.87
CA ALA A 207 20.14 0.68 5.87
C ALA A 207 20.86 -0.66 6.12
N ASP A 208 20.78 -1.16 7.35
CA ASP A 208 21.43 -2.43 7.74
C ASP A 208 20.66 -3.65 7.15
N ARG A 209 19.33 -3.56 7.03
CA ARG A 209 18.50 -4.53 6.33
C ARG A 209 17.52 -3.83 5.41
N LEU A 210 17.21 -4.50 4.32
CA LEU A 210 16.21 -4.11 3.35
C LEU A 210 15.03 -5.08 3.43
N THR A 211 13.83 -4.55 3.39
CA THR A 211 12.62 -5.35 3.25
C THR A 211 11.79 -4.86 2.07
N THR A 212 10.98 -5.73 1.53
CA THR A 212 9.92 -5.37 0.60
C THR A 212 8.68 -6.20 0.88
N VAL A 213 7.57 -5.85 0.25
CA VAL A 213 6.22 -6.22 0.68
C VAL A 213 5.72 -7.55 0.14
N SER A 214 6.57 -8.34 -0.50
CA SER A 214 6.29 -9.75 -0.84
C SER A 214 7.55 -10.51 -1.25
N PRO A 215 7.60 -11.84 -1.08
CA PRO A 215 8.71 -12.68 -1.52
C PRO A 215 8.96 -12.62 -3.03
N THR A 216 7.89 -12.71 -3.84
CA THR A 216 8.02 -12.60 -5.31
C THR A 216 8.51 -11.23 -5.74
N TYR A 217 8.00 -10.14 -5.15
CA TYR A 217 8.48 -8.80 -5.49
C TYR A 217 9.95 -8.59 -5.12
N ALA A 218 10.43 -9.19 -4.02
CA ALA A 218 11.85 -9.17 -3.68
C ALA A 218 12.73 -9.76 -4.79
N GLN A 219 12.24 -10.77 -5.53
CA GLN A 219 12.96 -11.33 -6.68
C GLN A 219 12.77 -10.48 -7.95
N GLU A 220 11.57 -9.97 -8.17
CA GLU A 220 11.24 -9.15 -9.36
C GLU A 220 12.08 -7.87 -9.41
N ILE A 221 12.30 -7.18 -8.31
CA ILE A 221 13.09 -5.92 -8.25
C ILE A 221 14.59 -6.14 -8.44
N LEU A 222 15.09 -7.37 -8.41
CA LEU A 222 16.46 -7.72 -8.78
C LEU A 222 16.65 -7.79 -10.31
N THR A 223 15.57 -7.71 -11.09
CA THR A 223 15.61 -7.80 -12.55
C THR A 223 15.58 -6.41 -13.20
N PRO A 224 16.20 -6.23 -14.38
CA PRO A 224 16.11 -4.97 -15.11
C PRO A 224 14.68 -4.53 -15.45
N ALA A 225 13.77 -5.50 -15.63
CA ALA A 225 12.38 -5.23 -16.00
C ALA A 225 11.60 -4.50 -14.91
N LEU A 226 11.83 -4.82 -13.63
CA LEU A 226 11.08 -4.27 -12.50
C LEU A 226 11.94 -3.55 -11.45
N GLY A 227 13.26 -3.59 -11.59
CA GLY A 227 14.21 -2.92 -10.69
C GLY A 227 14.35 -1.42 -10.90
N GLN A 228 13.62 -0.82 -11.85
CA GLN A 228 13.57 0.64 -12.08
C GLN A 228 14.96 1.29 -12.24
N GLY A 229 15.94 0.55 -12.79
CA GLY A 229 17.34 0.98 -12.89
C GLY A 229 18.15 0.85 -11.59
N LEU A 230 17.54 0.36 -10.51
CA LEU A 230 18.18 0.08 -9.21
C LEU A 230 18.49 -1.40 -8.99
N ASP A 231 18.17 -2.26 -9.98
CA ASP A 231 18.38 -3.71 -9.93
C ASP A 231 19.83 -4.10 -9.68
N GLY A 232 20.81 -3.34 -10.19
CA GLY A 232 22.23 -3.55 -9.92
C GLY A 232 22.59 -3.36 -8.44
N LEU A 233 22.10 -2.28 -7.83
CA LEU A 233 22.25 -2.02 -6.40
C LEU A 233 21.55 -3.08 -5.56
N LEU A 234 20.31 -3.43 -5.92
CA LEU A 234 19.52 -4.43 -5.20
C LEU A 234 20.15 -5.82 -5.27
N ARG A 235 20.70 -6.23 -6.44
CA ARG A 235 21.47 -7.48 -6.53
C ARG A 235 22.71 -7.46 -5.65
N HIS A 236 23.41 -6.33 -5.53
CA HIS A 236 24.54 -6.18 -4.61
C HIS A 236 24.12 -6.35 -3.14
N ARG A 237 22.89 -5.93 -2.80
CA ARG A 237 22.29 -6.02 -1.46
C ARG A 237 21.34 -7.21 -1.29
N ALA A 238 21.35 -8.20 -2.20
CA ALA A 238 20.39 -9.28 -2.21
C ALA A 238 20.37 -10.13 -0.92
N THR A 239 21.51 -10.26 -0.24
CA THR A 239 21.61 -10.98 1.05
C THR A 239 20.93 -10.23 2.21
N ASP A 240 20.77 -8.92 2.09
CA ASP A 240 20.14 -8.07 3.09
C ASP A 240 18.65 -7.82 2.79
N LEU A 241 18.17 -8.24 1.60
CA LEU A 241 16.82 -7.99 1.13
C LEU A 241 15.88 -9.15 1.48
N HIS A 242 14.81 -8.84 2.20
CA HIS A 242 13.81 -9.80 2.64
C HIS A 242 12.41 -9.43 2.11
N GLY A 243 11.73 -10.37 1.47
CA GLY A 243 10.33 -10.20 1.05
C GLY A 243 9.39 -10.66 2.17
N ILE A 244 8.58 -9.76 2.71
CA ILE A 244 7.58 -10.06 3.75
C ILE A 244 6.21 -9.64 3.24
N LEU A 245 5.31 -10.61 3.10
CA LEU A 245 3.95 -10.35 2.64
C LEU A 245 3.20 -9.49 3.67
N ASN A 246 2.49 -8.45 3.22
CA ASN A 246 1.68 -7.62 4.11
C ASN A 246 0.48 -8.42 4.65
N GLY A 247 -0.01 -8.00 5.81
CA GLY A 247 -1.29 -8.47 6.34
C GLY A 247 -2.42 -7.47 6.11
N ILE A 248 -3.60 -7.81 6.63
CA ILE A 248 -4.76 -6.92 6.74
C ILE A 248 -5.21 -6.81 8.19
N ASP A 249 -5.90 -5.71 8.50
CA ASP A 249 -6.56 -5.53 9.80
C ASP A 249 -7.91 -6.26 9.77
N ASP A 250 -7.98 -7.44 10.38
CA ASP A 250 -9.18 -8.29 10.40
C ASP A 250 -10.28 -7.76 11.32
N ALA A 251 -10.02 -6.78 12.17
CA ALA A 251 -11.06 -6.09 12.91
C ALA A 251 -11.82 -5.10 12.00
N VAL A 252 -11.09 -4.44 11.09
CA VAL A 252 -11.67 -3.52 10.10
C VAL A 252 -12.28 -4.28 8.93
N TRP A 253 -11.55 -5.25 8.38
CA TRP A 253 -11.97 -6.04 7.22
C TRP A 253 -12.65 -7.34 7.65
N ASN A 254 -13.84 -7.20 8.27
CA ASN A 254 -14.62 -8.33 8.79
C ASN A 254 -16.08 -8.27 8.31
N PRO A 255 -16.47 -9.06 7.29
CA PRO A 255 -17.81 -8.98 6.72
C PRO A 255 -18.94 -9.31 7.71
N ALA A 256 -18.65 -10.00 8.84
CA ALA A 256 -19.65 -10.30 9.85
C ALA A 256 -20.01 -9.09 10.75
N GLN A 257 -19.13 -8.07 10.81
CA GLN A 257 -19.30 -6.88 11.67
C GLN A 257 -19.17 -5.56 10.91
N ASP A 258 -19.09 -5.63 9.57
CA ASP A 258 -18.87 -4.48 8.71
C ASP A 258 -20.14 -3.63 8.57
N GLY A 259 -20.14 -2.46 9.17
CA GLY A 259 -21.25 -1.51 9.14
C GLY A 259 -21.50 -0.84 7.79
N TYR A 260 -20.62 -1.00 6.81
CA TYR A 260 -20.82 -0.48 5.45
C TYR A 260 -21.65 -1.40 4.56
N LEU A 261 -21.87 -2.65 4.97
CA LEU A 261 -22.59 -3.64 4.18
C LEU A 261 -24.11 -3.48 4.30
N HIS A 262 -24.82 -3.77 3.22
CA HIS A 262 -26.28 -3.88 3.23
C HIS A 262 -26.73 -5.03 4.13
N ALA A 263 -26.06 -6.17 4.08
CA ALA A 263 -26.29 -7.33 4.92
C ALA A 263 -24.92 -7.91 5.38
N PRO A 264 -24.49 -7.69 6.64
CA PRO A 264 -23.31 -8.36 7.17
C PRO A 264 -23.45 -9.89 7.11
N PHE A 265 -22.32 -10.60 6.87
CA PHE A 265 -22.32 -12.05 6.70
C PHE A 265 -21.02 -12.69 7.22
N GLY A 266 -21.16 -13.88 7.80
CA GLY A 266 -20.05 -14.77 8.13
C GLY A 266 -19.81 -15.82 7.05
N ALA A 267 -18.90 -16.74 7.34
CA ALA A 267 -18.68 -17.92 6.49
C ALA A 267 -19.99 -18.68 6.30
N GLU A 268 -20.21 -19.20 5.08
CA GLU A 268 -21.41 -19.99 4.70
C GLU A 268 -22.76 -19.26 4.74
N GLN A 269 -22.80 -17.96 5.06
CA GLN A 269 -24.05 -17.18 4.99
C GLN A 269 -24.28 -16.62 3.57
N TRP A 270 -24.38 -17.53 2.60
CA TRP A 270 -24.47 -17.21 1.17
C TRP A 270 -25.72 -16.38 0.79
N ALA A 271 -26.81 -16.53 1.54
CA ALA A 271 -28.03 -15.74 1.31
C ALA A 271 -27.81 -14.24 1.63
N ALA A 272 -27.15 -13.94 2.73
CA ALA A 272 -26.81 -12.56 3.09
C ALA A 272 -25.79 -11.96 2.11
N ARG A 273 -24.80 -12.75 1.66
CA ARG A 273 -23.87 -12.34 0.62
C ARG A 273 -24.57 -12.06 -0.71
N ALA A 274 -25.55 -12.89 -1.11
CA ALA A 274 -26.34 -12.67 -2.31
C ALA A 274 -27.19 -11.38 -2.23
N ALA A 275 -27.67 -11.01 -1.02
CA ALA A 275 -28.39 -9.76 -0.80
C ALA A 275 -27.51 -8.53 -1.05
N ASN A 276 -26.22 -8.56 -0.65
CA ASN A 276 -25.26 -7.50 -0.98
C ASN A 276 -25.07 -7.36 -2.50
N LYS A 277 -24.94 -8.48 -3.22
CA LYS A 277 -24.84 -8.46 -4.68
C LYS A 277 -26.07 -7.79 -5.33
N ALA A 278 -27.28 -8.21 -4.96
CA ALA A 278 -28.51 -7.63 -5.47
C ALA A 278 -28.61 -6.13 -5.15
N PHE A 279 -28.21 -5.72 -3.94
CA PHE A 279 -28.14 -4.32 -3.53
C PHE A 279 -27.20 -3.51 -4.42
N LEU A 280 -25.98 -4.01 -4.69
CA LEU A 280 -25.01 -3.31 -5.53
C LEU A 280 -25.47 -3.24 -6.99
N GLN A 281 -26.04 -4.33 -7.54
CA GLN A 281 -26.61 -4.34 -8.88
C GLN A 281 -27.72 -3.28 -9.01
N HIS A 282 -28.62 -3.17 -8.01
CA HIS A 282 -29.65 -2.15 -8.00
C HIS A 282 -29.08 -0.73 -7.88
N ARG A 283 -28.10 -0.51 -6.97
CA ARG A 283 -27.46 0.79 -6.76
C ARG A 283 -26.84 1.34 -8.05
N PHE A 284 -26.29 0.47 -8.88
CA PHE A 284 -25.63 0.81 -10.14
C PHE A 284 -26.49 0.59 -11.38
N GLU A 285 -27.81 0.41 -11.21
CA GLU A 285 -28.78 0.19 -12.31
C GLU A 285 -28.38 -0.98 -13.24
N LEU A 286 -27.60 -1.94 -12.74
CA LEU A 286 -27.28 -3.16 -13.47
C LEU A 286 -28.51 -4.09 -13.49
N SER A 287 -28.53 -5.04 -14.43
CA SER A 287 -29.56 -6.08 -14.41
C SER A 287 -29.43 -6.91 -13.13
N VAL A 288 -30.47 -6.89 -12.27
CA VAL A 288 -30.47 -7.68 -11.03
C VAL A 288 -30.71 -9.14 -11.39
N ASP A 289 -29.66 -9.94 -11.36
CA ASP A 289 -29.67 -11.35 -11.70
C ASP A 289 -28.67 -12.13 -10.82
N PRO A 290 -29.15 -13.05 -9.96
CA PRO A 290 -28.29 -13.83 -9.07
C PRO A 290 -27.37 -14.81 -9.82
N HIS A 291 -27.70 -15.15 -11.07
CA HIS A 291 -26.93 -16.11 -11.88
C HIS A 291 -25.84 -15.43 -12.72
N ARG A 292 -25.93 -14.14 -12.96
CA ARG A 292 -24.95 -13.37 -13.71
C ARG A 292 -23.73 -13.09 -12.83
N CYS A 293 -22.55 -13.45 -13.30
CA CYS A 293 -21.31 -13.20 -12.54
C CYS A 293 -20.98 -11.70 -12.51
N LEU A 294 -20.82 -11.16 -11.29
CA LEU A 294 -20.46 -9.76 -11.05
C LEU A 294 -18.98 -9.64 -10.74
N LEU A 295 -18.25 -8.94 -11.60
CA LEU A 295 -16.86 -8.57 -11.39
C LEU A 295 -16.78 -7.28 -10.58
N GLY A 296 -15.84 -7.23 -9.64
CA GLY A 296 -15.49 -6.03 -8.90
C GLY A 296 -14.07 -5.57 -9.21
N VAL A 297 -13.85 -4.27 -9.24
CA VAL A 297 -12.54 -3.62 -9.32
C VAL A 297 -12.52 -2.44 -8.39
N VAL A 298 -11.55 -2.37 -7.49
CA VAL A 298 -11.27 -1.22 -6.62
C VAL A 298 -9.79 -0.90 -6.71
N SER A 299 -9.43 0.17 -7.41
CA SER A 299 -8.02 0.51 -7.58
C SER A 299 -7.80 1.96 -8.01
N ARG A 300 -6.55 2.43 -7.90
CA ARG A 300 -6.11 3.61 -8.65
C ARG A 300 -6.15 3.30 -10.15
N LEU A 301 -6.61 4.25 -10.95
CA LEU A 301 -6.68 4.10 -12.40
C LEU A 301 -5.35 4.56 -13.02
N THR A 302 -4.38 3.66 -13.07
CA THR A 302 -3.04 3.91 -13.61
C THR A 302 -2.63 2.78 -14.54
N ASP A 303 -1.64 3.00 -15.39
CA ASP A 303 -1.08 1.97 -16.29
C ASP A 303 -0.62 0.72 -15.51
N GLN A 304 -0.02 0.92 -14.34
CA GLN A 304 0.38 -0.18 -13.44
C GLN A 304 -0.74 -1.20 -13.21
N LYS A 305 -1.98 -0.75 -13.07
CA LYS A 305 -3.13 -1.60 -12.70
C LYS A 305 -3.74 -2.36 -13.88
N GLY A 306 -3.31 -2.10 -15.12
CA GLY A 306 -3.72 -2.86 -16.31
C GLY A 306 -5.23 -2.77 -16.61
N ILE A 307 -5.88 -1.67 -16.21
CA ILE A 307 -7.33 -1.49 -16.41
C ILE A 307 -7.69 -1.50 -17.90
N ASP A 308 -6.82 -1.00 -18.77
CA ASP A 308 -6.95 -1.06 -20.23
C ASP A 308 -7.12 -2.49 -20.74
N LEU A 309 -6.40 -3.46 -20.17
CA LEU A 309 -6.53 -4.89 -20.50
C LEU A 309 -7.94 -5.40 -20.17
N LEU A 310 -8.48 -4.99 -19.00
CA LEU A 310 -9.83 -5.36 -18.59
C LEU A 310 -10.89 -4.72 -19.49
N LEU A 311 -10.74 -3.43 -19.82
CA LEU A 311 -11.68 -2.74 -20.69
C LEU A 311 -11.75 -3.39 -22.09
N ALA A 312 -10.60 -3.83 -22.61
CA ALA A 312 -10.54 -4.57 -23.86
C ALA A 312 -11.20 -5.97 -23.72
N ALA A 313 -10.93 -6.69 -22.64
CA ALA A 313 -11.54 -8.00 -22.38
C ALA A 313 -13.06 -7.91 -22.20
N LEU A 314 -13.59 -6.86 -21.59
CA LEU A 314 -15.03 -6.65 -21.40
C LEU A 314 -15.79 -6.33 -22.70
N ARG A 315 -15.09 -5.92 -23.77
CA ARG A 315 -15.69 -5.76 -25.10
C ARG A 315 -15.78 -7.07 -25.89
N ASP A 316 -15.02 -8.08 -25.47
CA ASP A 316 -15.04 -9.37 -26.15
C ASP A 316 -16.40 -10.08 -25.93
N PRO A 317 -17.02 -10.65 -26.99
CA PRO A 317 -18.28 -11.39 -26.87
C PRO A 317 -18.24 -12.53 -25.83
N ALA A 318 -17.10 -13.14 -25.58
CA ALA A 318 -16.95 -14.21 -24.60
C ALA A 318 -17.22 -13.75 -23.15
N THR A 319 -17.21 -12.45 -22.88
CA THR A 319 -17.53 -11.86 -21.57
C THR A 319 -18.93 -11.25 -21.50
N ALA A 320 -19.78 -11.43 -22.50
CA ALA A 320 -21.11 -10.81 -22.58
C ALA A 320 -22.02 -11.13 -21.38
N GLU A 321 -21.84 -12.30 -20.75
CA GLU A 321 -22.57 -12.74 -19.56
C GLU A 321 -22.05 -12.12 -18.25
N LEU A 322 -20.89 -11.46 -18.26
CA LEU A 322 -20.29 -10.87 -17.07
C LEU A 322 -20.79 -9.44 -16.87
N GLN A 323 -21.06 -9.07 -15.64
CA GLN A 323 -21.24 -7.69 -15.20
C GLN A 323 -19.95 -7.18 -14.54
N CYS A 324 -19.77 -5.86 -14.50
CA CYS A 324 -18.60 -5.26 -13.85
C CYS A 324 -18.95 -3.94 -13.17
N VAL A 325 -18.47 -3.78 -11.91
CA VAL A 325 -18.45 -2.50 -11.18
C VAL A 325 -17.01 -2.10 -10.94
N LEU A 326 -16.64 -0.91 -11.43
CA LEU A 326 -15.31 -0.33 -11.21
C LEU A 326 -15.41 0.87 -10.25
N LEU A 327 -14.56 0.87 -9.23
CA LEU A 327 -14.39 1.97 -8.28
C LEU A 327 -12.95 2.45 -8.31
N GLY A 328 -12.73 3.74 -8.55
CA GLY A 328 -11.39 4.33 -8.50
C GLY A 328 -11.27 5.67 -9.20
N SER A 329 -10.09 6.24 -9.15
CA SER A 329 -9.73 7.47 -9.86
C SER A 329 -8.26 7.45 -10.27
N GLY A 330 -7.88 8.28 -11.23
CA GLY A 330 -6.50 8.37 -11.68
C GLY A 330 -6.36 9.01 -13.06
N ASP A 331 -5.74 8.31 -14.00
CA ASP A 331 -5.46 8.84 -15.32
C ASP A 331 -6.74 9.23 -16.08
N PRO A 332 -6.87 10.49 -16.51
CA PRO A 332 -8.10 10.99 -17.16
C PRO A 332 -8.52 10.19 -18.39
N TRP A 333 -7.56 9.63 -19.15
CA TRP A 333 -7.87 8.82 -20.31
C TRP A 333 -8.54 7.48 -19.93
N LEU A 334 -8.11 6.86 -18.81
CA LEU A 334 -8.74 5.65 -18.27
C LEU A 334 -10.14 5.93 -17.79
N GLU A 335 -10.34 7.04 -17.03
CA GLU A 335 -11.68 7.43 -16.61
C GLU A 335 -12.61 7.68 -17.80
N HIS A 336 -12.12 8.35 -18.85
CA HIS A 336 -12.88 8.55 -20.08
C HIS A 336 -13.23 7.22 -20.76
N ALA A 337 -12.26 6.31 -20.89
CA ALA A 337 -12.48 5.00 -21.51
C ALA A 337 -13.48 4.14 -20.72
N ILE A 338 -13.46 4.19 -19.38
CA ILE A 338 -14.41 3.50 -18.51
C ILE A 338 -15.83 4.08 -18.70
N ARG A 339 -15.98 5.44 -18.72
CA ARG A 339 -17.26 6.10 -18.97
C ARG A 339 -17.85 5.70 -20.33
N ALA A 340 -17.03 5.69 -21.37
CA ALA A 340 -17.46 5.26 -22.71
C ALA A 340 -17.93 3.81 -22.71
N LEU A 341 -17.20 2.91 -22.04
CA LEU A 341 -17.57 1.50 -21.94
C LEU A 341 -18.87 1.29 -21.16
N ALA A 342 -19.09 2.02 -20.07
CA ALA A 342 -20.34 1.96 -19.31
C ALA A 342 -21.54 2.49 -20.12
N GLN A 343 -21.35 3.50 -20.98
CA GLN A 343 -22.38 3.99 -21.90
C GLN A 343 -22.67 2.99 -23.04
N GLU A 344 -21.63 2.28 -23.52
CA GLU A 344 -21.78 1.25 -24.56
C GLU A 344 -22.54 0.02 -24.05
N PHE A 345 -22.34 -0.34 -22.77
CA PHE A 345 -22.96 -1.51 -22.13
C PHE A 345 -23.73 -1.15 -20.85
N PRO A 346 -24.75 -0.30 -20.91
CA PRO A 346 -25.57 0.04 -19.77
C PRO A 346 -26.23 -1.22 -19.20
N ARG A 347 -26.48 -1.30 -17.90
CA ARG A 347 -27.00 -2.49 -17.18
C ARG A 347 -26.01 -3.67 -17.06
N ARG A 348 -24.83 -3.56 -17.67
CA ARG A 348 -23.77 -4.57 -17.59
C ARG A 348 -22.49 -4.04 -16.94
N ILE A 349 -22.13 -2.80 -17.24
CA ILE A 349 -20.89 -2.16 -16.76
C ILE A 349 -21.25 -0.84 -16.11
N ALA A 350 -20.73 -0.63 -14.90
CA ALA A 350 -20.90 0.61 -14.16
C ALA A 350 -19.61 1.03 -13.46
N ALA A 351 -19.48 2.32 -13.18
CA ALA A 351 -18.30 2.84 -12.51
C ALA A 351 -18.65 3.99 -11.55
N HIS A 352 -17.85 4.11 -10.51
CA HIS A 352 -17.80 5.28 -9.62
C HIS A 352 -16.39 5.84 -9.61
N PHE A 353 -16.25 7.16 -9.80
CA PHE A 353 -14.96 7.84 -9.83
C PHE A 353 -14.75 8.62 -8.54
N GLY A 354 -13.60 8.42 -7.92
CA GLY A 354 -13.23 8.97 -6.64
C GLY A 354 -12.96 7.86 -5.61
N TYR A 355 -12.58 8.28 -4.41
CA TYR A 355 -12.39 7.41 -3.27
C TYR A 355 -13.67 7.37 -2.42
N ASP A 356 -14.22 6.18 -2.22
CA ASP A 356 -15.39 5.93 -1.36
C ASP A 356 -15.17 4.65 -0.56
N THR A 357 -14.85 4.82 0.72
CA THR A 357 -14.58 3.71 1.64
C THR A 357 -15.77 2.77 1.75
N ALA A 358 -16.98 3.30 1.97
CA ALA A 358 -18.18 2.48 2.15
C ALA A 358 -18.47 1.67 0.88
N LEU A 359 -18.36 2.31 -0.29
CA LEU A 359 -18.56 1.64 -1.56
C LEU A 359 -17.50 0.57 -1.83
N SER A 360 -16.22 0.78 -1.42
CA SER A 360 -15.18 -0.23 -1.58
C SER A 360 -15.53 -1.52 -0.84
N HIS A 361 -15.98 -1.43 0.42
CA HIS A 361 -16.45 -2.57 1.21
C HIS A 361 -17.66 -3.26 0.55
N GLN A 362 -18.60 -2.47 0.03
CA GLN A 362 -19.77 -3.01 -0.69
C GLN A 362 -19.37 -3.74 -1.97
N VAL A 363 -18.37 -3.25 -2.72
CA VAL A 363 -17.87 -3.94 -3.92
C VAL A 363 -17.23 -5.28 -3.55
N PHE A 364 -16.37 -5.33 -2.53
CA PHE A 364 -15.77 -6.60 -2.07
C PHE A 364 -16.81 -7.61 -1.60
N ALA A 365 -17.84 -7.15 -0.88
CA ALA A 365 -18.91 -8.01 -0.37
C ALA A 365 -19.87 -8.51 -1.45
N SER A 366 -20.02 -7.77 -2.54
CA SER A 366 -21.02 -8.01 -3.58
C SER A 366 -20.47 -8.74 -4.81
N ALA A 367 -19.23 -8.49 -5.16
CA ALA A 367 -18.62 -9.09 -6.34
C ALA A 367 -18.46 -10.60 -6.19
N ASP A 368 -18.82 -11.35 -7.23
CA ASP A 368 -18.53 -12.79 -7.29
C ASP A 368 -17.05 -13.03 -7.52
N ALA A 369 -16.44 -12.26 -8.44
CA ALA A 369 -15.01 -12.27 -8.69
C ALA A 369 -14.42 -10.86 -8.61
N PHE A 370 -13.16 -10.76 -8.25
CA PHE A 370 -12.42 -9.50 -8.13
C PHE A 370 -11.21 -9.50 -9.06
N VAL A 371 -11.11 -8.50 -9.96
CA VAL A 371 -10.13 -8.54 -11.05
C VAL A 371 -8.99 -7.57 -10.80
N MET A 372 -7.74 -8.09 -10.82
CA MET A 372 -6.51 -7.31 -10.66
C MET A 372 -5.51 -7.66 -11.80
N PRO A 373 -5.65 -7.05 -12.98
CA PRO A 373 -4.81 -7.36 -14.14
C PRO A 373 -3.50 -6.56 -14.14
N SER A 374 -2.91 -6.35 -12.96
CA SER A 374 -1.77 -5.46 -12.76
C SER A 374 -0.54 -5.87 -13.57
N ARG A 375 0.12 -4.91 -14.21
CA ARG A 375 1.41 -5.11 -14.90
C ARG A 375 2.52 -5.43 -13.92
N PHE A 376 2.46 -4.84 -12.75
CA PHE A 376 3.25 -5.22 -11.57
C PHE A 376 2.46 -4.84 -10.30
N GLU A 377 2.62 -5.63 -9.23
CA GLU A 377 1.92 -5.40 -7.96
C GLU A 377 2.84 -5.78 -6.80
N PRO A 378 3.51 -4.82 -6.16
CA PRO A 378 4.47 -5.13 -5.09
C PRO A 378 3.92 -6.07 -4.02
N CYS A 379 2.74 -5.80 -3.50
CA CYS A 379 1.99 -6.69 -2.63
C CYS A 379 0.56 -6.86 -3.12
N GLY A 380 -0.14 -5.75 -3.29
CA GLY A 380 -1.60 -5.74 -3.33
C GLY A 380 -2.19 -5.96 -1.93
N LEU A 381 -3.34 -5.34 -1.69
CA LEU A 381 -4.16 -5.59 -0.49
C LEU A 381 -5.58 -5.99 -0.91
N SER A 382 -6.03 -5.50 -2.05
CA SER A 382 -7.39 -5.75 -2.53
C SER A 382 -7.71 -7.24 -2.75
N GLN A 383 -6.72 -8.07 -3.09
CA GLN A 383 -6.91 -9.53 -3.17
C GLN A 383 -7.18 -10.14 -1.79
N PHE A 384 -6.56 -9.64 -0.72
CA PHE A 384 -6.84 -10.10 0.65
C PHE A 384 -8.24 -9.72 1.08
N TYR A 385 -8.63 -8.45 0.83
CA TYR A 385 -9.99 -7.98 1.10
C TYR A 385 -11.01 -8.79 0.30
N SER A 386 -10.75 -9.02 -0.99
CA SER A 386 -11.64 -9.81 -1.83
C SER A 386 -11.81 -11.24 -1.31
N LEU A 387 -10.72 -11.91 -0.97
CA LEU A 387 -10.74 -13.24 -0.37
C LEU A 387 -11.52 -13.25 0.95
N ARG A 388 -11.24 -12.31 1.84
CA ARG A 388 -11.90 -12.18 3.14
C ARG A 388 -13.41 -11.99 3.02
N TYR A 389 -13.88 -11.31 1.95
CA TYR A 389 -15.30 -11.06 1.66
C TYR A 389 -15.91 -12.10 0.68
N GLY A 390 -15.16 -13.13 0.33
CA GLY A 390 -15.64 -14.21 -0.54
C GLY A 390 -15.80 -13.81 -2.01
N ALA A 391 -15.15 -12.73 -2.46
CA ALA A 391 -14.99 -12.44 -3.88
C ALA A 391 -13.73 -13.16 -4.39
N VAL A 392 -13.87 -13.98 -5.42
CA VAL A 392 -12.78 -14.83 -5.92
C VAL A 392 -11.83 -13.97 -6.78
N PRO A 393 -10.54 -13.85 -6.44
CA PRO A 393 -9.62 -13.03 -7.21
C PRO A 393 -9.27 -13.66 -8.57
N VAL A 394 -9.20 -12.81 -9.60
CA VAL A 394 -8.64 -13.11 -10.92
C VAL A 394 -7.47 -12.17 -11.13
N VAL A 395 -6.25 -12.67 -11.05
CA VAL A 395 -5.07 -11.83 -10.93
C VAL A 395 -3.96 -12.21 -11.91
N ARG A 396 -3.10 -11.25 -12.25
CA ARG A 396 -1.84 -11.58 -12.91
C ARG A 396 -0.82 -12.10 -11.89
N ARG A 397 -0.01 -13.09 -12.30
CA ARG A 397 1.09 -13.65 -11.49
C ARG A 397 2.24 -12.65 -11.41
N THR A 398 2.23 -11.79 -10.40
CA THR A 398 3.29 -10.80 -10.13
C THR A 398 3.26 -10.39 -8.66
N GLY A 399 4.44 -10.16 -8.08
CA GLY A 399 4.61 -9.70 -6.70
C GLY A 399 3.72 -10.42 -5.70
N GLY A 400 3.09 -9.69 -4.80
CA GLY A 400 2.24 -10.30 -3.75
C GLY A 400 0.98 -10.99 -4.26
N LEU A 401 0.55 -10.75 -5.50
CA LEU A 401 -0.54 -11.52 -6.11
C LEU A 401 -0.10 -12.97 -6.34
N ALA A 402 1.14 -13.19 -6.80
CA ALA A 402 1.71 -14.53 -6.99
C ALA A 402 1.91 -15.26 -5.65
N ASP A 403 2.12 -14.52 -4.56
CA ASP A 403 2.36 -15.08 -3.22
C ASP A 403 1.06 -15.36 -2.43
N SER A 404 -0.10 -14.90 -2.92
CA SER A 404 -1.37 -14.96 -2.18
C SER A 404 -2.53 -15.59 -2.94
N VAL A 405 -2.46 -15.66 -4.29
CA VAL A 405 -3.54 -16.21 -5.11
C VAL A 405 -3.01 -17.40 -5.91
N PHE A 406 -3.69 -18.52 -5.77
CA PHE A 406 -3.32 -19.78 -6.38
C PHE A 406 -4.50 -20.37 -7.16
N GLU A 407 -4.23 -20.90 -8.36
CA GLU A 407 -5.21 -21.63 -9.17
C GLU A 407 -4.99 -23.14 -9.02
N GLY A 408 -6.06 -23.93 -9.02
CA GLY A 408 -6.00 -25.38 -8.89
C GLY A 408 -7.15 -25.94 -8.07
N GLU A 409 -7.04 -27.21 -7.68
CA GLU A 409 -8.06 -27.91 -6.90
C GLU A 409 -8.20 -27.29 -5.50
N ASP A 410 -7.07 -27.03 -4.83
CA ASP A 410 -7.00 -26.39 -3.53
C ASP A 410 -6.77 -24.87 -3.63
N GLY A 411 -6.88 -24.29 -4.82
CA GLY A 411 -6.68 -22.88 -5.07
C GLY A 411 -7.74 -21.99 -4.42
N ASN A 412 -7.46 -20.68 -4.42
CA ASN A 412 -8.35 -19.64 -3.90
C ASN A 412 -8.72 -18.57 -4.95
N GLY A 413 -8.25 -18.72 -6.20
CA GLY A 413 -8.49 -17.76 -7.28
C GLY A 413 -8.08 -18.27 -8.63
N PHE A 414 -7.99 -17.36 -9.60
CA PHE A 414 -7.56 -17.61 -10.98
C PHE A 414 -6.36 -16.75 -11.32
N VAL A 415 -5.39 -17.32 -12.06
CA VAL A 415 -4.11 -16.68 -12.32
C VAL A 415 -3.81 -16.70 -13.81
N PHE A 416 -3.24 -15.61 -14.33
CA PHE A 416 -2.68 -15.54 -15.68
C PHE A 416 -1.28 -14.91 -15.66
N ASP A 417 -0.43 -15.23 -16.63
CA ASP A 417 0.99 -14.86 -16.59
C ASP A 417 1.30 -13.59 -17.42
N ASP A 418 0.85 -13.54 -18.66
CA ASP A 418 1.18 -12.44 -19.57
C ASP A 418 0.30 -11.21 -19.29
N ALA A 419 0.89 -10.02 -19.21
CA ALA A 419 0.17 -8.76 -19.13
C ALA A 419 -0.50 -8.42 -20.48
N SER A 420 -1.48 -9.24 -20.87
CA SER A 420 -2.17 -9.12 -22.17
C SER A 420 -3.66 -9.40 -22.06
N THR A 421 -4.45 -8.77 -22.92
CA THR A 421 -5.89 -9.01 -23.01
C THR A 421 -6.25 -10.47 -23.29
N PRO A 422 -5.58 -11.21 -24.21
CA PRO A 422 -5.88 -12.62 -24.42
C PRO A 422 -5.65 -13.50 -23.19
N ALA A 423 -4.59 -13.26 -22.42
CA ALA A 423 -4.31 -14.02 -21.20
C ALA A 423 -5.36 -13.75 -20.11
N LEU A 424 -5.72 -12.49 -19.91
CA LEU A 424 -6.82 -12.13 -19.00
C LEU A 424 -8.14 -12.73 -19.43
N LEU A 425 -8.47 -12.66 -20.72
CA LEU A 425 -9.70 -13.23 -21.28
C LEU A 425 -9.81 -14.73 -21.01
N ALA A 426 -8.72 -15.48 -21.25
CA ALA A 426 -8.66 -16.91 -20.95
C ALA A 426 -8.89 -17.20 -19.44
N ALA A 427 -8.33 -16.38 -18.55
CA ALA A 427 -8.57 -16.52 -17.11
C ALA A 427 -10.03 -16.22 -16.74
N LEU A 428 -10.64 -15.17 -17.33
CA LEU A 428 -12.05 -14.84 -17.11
C LEU A 428 -12.98 -15.96 -17.64
N GLN A 429 -12.64 -16.62 -18.73
CA GLN A 429 -13.40 -17.77 -19.24
C GLN A 429 -13.34 -18.96 -18.27
N ARG A 430 -12.15 -19.35 -17.78
CA ARG A 430 -12.00 -20.43 -16.79
C ARG A 430 -12.76 -20.09 -15.50
N MET A 431 -12.67 -18.84 -15.04
CA MET A 431 -13.42 -18.34 -13.91
C MET A 431 -14.93 -18.47 -14.10
N HIS A 432 -15.44 -18.05 -15.28
CA HIS A 432 -16.87 -18.11 -15.61
C HIS A 432 -17.38 -19.55 -15.73
N GLU A 433 -16.61 -20.45 -16.30
CA GLU A 433 -16.94 -21.88 -16.32
C GLU A 433 -17.06 -22.44 -14.89
N ARG A 434 -16.13 -22.13 -13.99
CA ARG A 434 -16.17 -22.54 -12.58
C ARG A 434 -17.38 -21.93 -11.84
N TYR A 435 -17.71 -20.68 -12.15
CA TYR A 435 -18.83 -19.97 -11.55
C TYR A 435 -20.20 -20.63 -11.81
N ARG A 436 -20.36 -21.30 -12.94
CA ARG A 436 -21.60 -22.04 -13.29
C ARG A 436 -21.85 -23.24 -12.37
N ASP A 437 -20.81 -23.82 -11.78
CA ASP A 437 -20.92 -24.85 -10.76
C ASP A 437 -20.94 -24.20 -9.37
N ARG A 438 -22.13 -23.95 -8.87
CA ARG A 438 -22.33 -23.22 -7.60
C ARG A 438 -21.69 -23.91 -6.40
N SER A 439 -21.67 -25.24 -6.33
CA SER A 439 -21.05 -25.97 -5.24
C SER A 439 -19.54 -25.76 -5.21
N ARG A 440 -18.89 -25.93 -6.37
CA ARG A 440 -17.43 -25.71 -6.50
C ARG A 440 -17.06 -24.25 -6.31
N TRP A 441 -17.93 -23.31 -6.75
CA TRP A 441 -17.72 -21.88 -6.55
C TRP A 441 -17.74 -21.51 -5.06
N GLN A 442 -18.76 -21.97 -4.32
CA GLN A 442 -18.87 -21.73 -2.88
C GLN A 442 -17.71 -22.37 -2.09
N ALA A 443 -17.24 -23.55 -2.49
CA ALA A 443 -16.06 -24.16 -1.88
C ALA A 443 -14.78 -23.28 -2.10
N LEU A 444 -14.64 -22.69 -3.30
CA LEU A 444 -13.54 -21.75 -3.61
C LEU A 444 -13.63 -20.49 -2.75
N GLN A 445 -14.81 -19.89 -2.63
CA GLN A 445 -15.08 -18.73 -1.78
C GLN A 445 -14.78 -19.04 -0.30
N ALA A 446 -15.25 -20.17 0.21
CA ALA A 446 -15.01 -20.60 1.59
C ALA A 446 -13.51 -20.75 1.91
N ARG A 447 -12.72 -21.31 0.99
CA ARG A 447 -11.25 -21.39 1.14
C ARG A 447 -10.61 -20.00 1.22
N GLY A 448 -11.02 -19.10 0.36
CA GLY A 448 -10.55 -17.71 0.39
C GLY A 448 -10.87 -17.01 1.72
N MET A 449 -12.10 -17.15 2.20
CA MET A 449 -12.54 -16.54 3.46
C MET A 449 -11.86 -17.15 4.71
N ALA A 450 -11.45 -18.41 4.64
CA ALA A 450 -10.75 -19.11 5.72
C ALA A 450 -9.23 -18.84 5.76
N ALA A 451 -8.66 -18.28 4.69
CA ALA A 451 -7.23 -17.98 4.63
C ALA A 451 -6.86 -16.89 5.65
N ASP A 452 -5.75 -17.12 6.36
CA ASP A 452 -5.21 -16.17 7.34
C ASP A 452 -4.24 -15.21 6.65
N PHE A 453 -4.66 -13.97 6.51
CA PHE A 453 -3.85 -12.84 6.04
C PHE A 453 -3.69 -11.78 7.13
N SER A 454 -3.83 -12.15 8.42
CA SER A 454 -3.60 -11.23 9.53
C SER A 454 -2.15 -10.74 9.59
N TRP A 455 -1.93 -9.63 10.23
CA TRP A 455 -0.59 -9.08 10.46
C TRP A 455 0.29 -9.95 11.35
N THR A 456 -0.25 -10.95 12.05
CA THR A 456 0.47 -11.74 13.06
C THR A 456 1.73 -12.41 12.50
N LEU A 457 1.63 -13.05 11.34
CA LEU A 457 2.78 -13.73 10.71
C LEU A 457 3.81 -12.72 10.20
N SER A 458 3.35 -11.67 9.53
CA SER A 458 4.21 -10.62 8.98
C SER A 458 4.96 -9.86 10.08
N ALA A 459 4.26 -9.50 11.15
CA ALA A 459 4.87 -8.79 12.28
C ALA A 459 5.96 -9.64 12.98
N ARG A 460 5.76 -10.96 13.11
CA ARG A 460 6.79 -11.88 13.63
C ARG A 460 8.01 -11.94 12.71
N ALA A 461 7.82 -11.90 11.40
CA ALA A 461 8.94 -11.88 10.45
C ALA A 461 9.75 -10.57 10.57
N TYR A 462 9.08 -9.43 10.74
CA TYR A 462 9.76 -8.15 11.02
C TYR A 462 10.50 -8.19 12.36
N LEU A 463 9.88 -8.74 13.42
CA LEU A 463 10.52 -8.89 14.73
C LEU A 463 11.80 -9.74 14.65
N ALA A 464 11.77 -10.85 13.90
CA ALA A 464 12.95 -11.68 13.69
C ALA A 464 14.10 -10.91 12.98
N ILE A 465 13.76 -10.01 12.04
CA ILE A 465 14.76 -9.12 11.43
C ILE A 465 15.35 -8.17 12.49
N TYR A 466 14.52 -7.55 13.34
CA TYR A 466 15.01 -6.67 14.39
C TYR A 466 15.92 -7.40 15.37
N ASP A 467 15.52 -8.58 15.83
CA ASP A 467 16.32 -9.41 16.74
C ASP A 467 17.66 -9.83 16.14
N SER A 468 17.74 -9.99 14.81
CA SER A 468 18.99 -10.30 14.10
C SER A 468 19.99 -9.13 14.04
N LEU A 469 19.54 -7.92 14.37
CA LEU A 469 20.34 -6.70 14.31
C LEU A 469 20.81 -6.23 15.70
N LEU A 470 20.23 -6.77 16.77
CA LEU A 470 20.50 -6.42 18.17
C LEU A 470 21.39 -7.45 18.85
#